data_061bf295cb631f86b2fa18cc6e4f6819
#
_entry.id   061bf295cb631f86b2fa18cc6e4f6819
#
_cell.length_a   1.000
_cell.length_b   1.000
_cell.length_c   1.000
_cell.angle_alpha   90.00
_cell.angle_beta   90.00
_cell.angle_gamma   90.00
#
_symmetry.space_group_name_H-M   'P 1'
#
loop_
_entity.id
_entity.type
_entity.pdbx_description
1 polymer ?
#
loop_
_entity_poly.entity_id
_entity_poly.type
_entity_poly.pdbx_seq_one_letter_code
_entity_poly.pdbx_strand_id
1 'polypeptide(L)'
;MSRLFAYRTTGKTPQPDSKWLIVFSPQVTIPQGDLYDLLTDDIGSNLQPDALVFVVRDNVAAAIATKLGELGPEEWRVPLGTTAVVVVGFTQMGALGGVHPVSGPDVTIDDGAFASLRDHGLCELFHRRDGLVRPSETTHFVHPSGKHSKAFIRAANLLVLGPEVMFVAMTILGHLAPDLEYICVDTSSISSVGHAAIQLRQLFDPSYVAPMVNSFSSWPGINGGYDFTQPKRTLVLISASTSGNMARELVKRKMLLKDRVLILFGLIQSSPDVTVLCNLVADPRYSDKLPLVTEEYREPDCPMCKTGSTAVHFVGDQFLADAIQHVGIKITGRDIEDDSKAFLGRYRCRGALGLRQQSNNATAIDSYFVDVTKLKGSVFDDRVKAACNRHLAASTKLIVNADDPGSAQLALEIADNYAPEDVSK
;
A
#
# COMPACT_ATOMS: atom_id res chain seq x y z
N MET A 1 -3.51 1.40 19.80
CA MET A 1 -3.73 0.68 18.51
C MET A 1 -4.75 -0.40 18.74
N SER A 2 -5.85 -0.41 18.00
CA SER A 2 -6.90 -1.42 18.14
C SER A 2 -6.42 -2.81 17.75
N ARG A 3 -6.84 -3.82 18.50
CA ARG A 3 -6.63 -5.25 18.18
C ARG A 3 -7.75 -5.82 17.30
N LEU A 4 -8.60 -4.95 16.78
CA LEU A 4 -9.74 -5.28 15.94
C LEU A 4 -9.57 -4.68 14.56
N PHE A 5 -10.03 -5.39 13.54
CA PHE A 5 -10.21 -4.85 12.20
C PHE A 5 -11.71 -4.73 11.94
N ALA A 6 -12.18 -3.55 11.54
CA ALA A 6 -13.59 -3.35 11.27
C ALA A 6 -13.82 -2.60 9.97
N TYR A 7 -14.95 -2.87 9.32
CA TYR A 7 -15.39 -2.22 8.09
C TYR A 7 -16.90 -2.28 7.97
N ARG A 8 -17.45 -1.36 7.19
CA ARG A 8 -18.89 -1.33 6.91
C ARG A 8 -19.20 -2.02 5.58
N THR A 9 -20.36 -2.69 5.54
CA THR A 9 -20.87 -3.33 4.34
C THR A 9 -22.41 -3.29 4.33
N THR A 10 -23.00 -3.83 3.28
CA THR A 10 -24.44 -4.07 3.22
C THR A 10 -24.70 -5.56 3.33
N GLY A 11 -25.73 -5.92 4.05
CA GLY A 11 -26.16 -7.30 4.23
C GLY A 11 -27.66 -7.48 4.04
N LYS A 12 -28.12 -8.70 4.21
CA LYS A 12 -29.54 -9.05 4.19
C LYS A 12 -29.98 -9.29 5.62
N THR A 13 -30.73 -8.35 6.19
CA THR A 13 -31.63 -8.59 7.31
C THR A 13 -33.04 -8.75 6.71
N PRO A 14 -34.11 -8.85 7.51
CA PRO A 14 -35.48 -8.75 6.96
C PRO A 14 -35.69 -7.55 6.05
N GLN A 15 -34.86 -6.48 6.19
CA GLN A 15 -34.87 -5.33 5.29
C GLN A 15 -33.74 -5.44 4.25
N PRO A 16 -33.99 -5.18 2.96
CA PRO A 16 -32.95 -5.10 1.95
C PRO A 16 -32.01 -3.91 2.25
N ASP A 17 -30.77 -4.03 1.87
CA ASP A 17 -29.71 -3.00 2.00
C ASP A 17 -29.38 -2.56 3.44
N SER A 18 -29.55 -3.46 4.40
CA SER A 18 -29.15 -3.21 5.79
C SER A 18 -27.69 -2.87 5.92
N LYS A 19 -27.37 -1.87 6.74
CA LYS A 19 -25.98 -1.43 6.98
C LYS A 19 -25.37 -2.23 8.12
N TRP A 20 -24.34 -2.98 7.82
CA TRP A 20 -23.65 -3.83 8.78
C TRP A 20 -22.28 -3.26 9.13
N LEU A 21 -21.91 -3.34 10.40
CA LEU A 21 -20.56 -3.15 10.88
C LEU A 21 -19.95 -4.51 11.18
N ILE A 22 -18.93 -4.88 10.44
CA ILE A 22 -18.19 -6.12 10.62
C ILE A 22 -16.98 -5.85 11.51
N VAL A 23 -16.79 -6.66 12.53
CA VAL A 23 -15.66 -6.58 13.47
C VAL A 23 -14.94 -7.92 13.46
N PHE A 24 -13.75 -7.95 12.89
CA PHE A 24 -12.90 -9.14 12.86
C PHE A 24 -11.93 -9.14 14.04
N SER A 25 -11.83 -10.28 14.74
CA SER A 25 -10.84 -10.54 15.77
C SER A 25 -10.36 -12.00 15.73
N PRO A 26 -9.04 -12.25 15.61
CA PRO A 26 -8.49 -13.60 15.75
C PRO A 26 -8.31 -14.04 17.21
N GLN A 27 -8.62 -13.16 18.16
CA GLN A 27 -8.39 -13.38 19.60
C GLN A 27 -9.41 -14.36 20.21
N VAL A 28 -9.09 -14.85 21.41
CA VAL A 28 -10.00 -15.72 22.20
C VAL A 28 -11.09 -14.92 22.94
N THR A 29 -10.92 -13.60 22.97
CA THR A 29 -11.88 -12.64 23.60
C THR A 29 -11.89 -11.37 22.79
N ILE A 30 -13.01 -10.64 22.87
CA ILE A 30 -13.09 -9.28 22.33
C ILE A 30 -12.65 -8.30 23.43
N PRO A 31 -11.56 -7.54 23.22
CA PRO A 31 -11.13 -6.57 24.23
C PRO A 31 -12.16 -5.42 24.33
N GLN A 32 -12.77 -5.27 25.48
CA GLN A 32 -13.88 -4.30 25.69
C GLN A 32 -13.46 -2.86 25.40
N GLY A 33 -12.25 -2.44 25.81
CA GLY A 33 -11.75 -1.09 25.52
C GLY A 33 -11.62 -0.82 24.01
N ASP A 34 -11.00 -1.76 23.29
CA ASP A 34 -10.84 -1.65 21.83
C ASP A 34 -12.20 -1.63 21.12
N LEU A 35 -13.17 -2.44 21.61
CA LEU A 35 -14.53 -2.46 21.06
C LEU A 35 -15.26 -1.14 21.31
N TYR A 36 -15.16 -0.61 22.52
CA TYR A 36 -15.75 0.68 22.86
C TYR A 36 -15.22 1.82 21.98
N ASP A 37 -13.90 1.92 21.87
CA ASP A 37 -13.26 2.95 21.05
C ASP A 37 -13.71 2.83 19.58
N LEU A 38 -13.72 1.60 19.05
CA LEU A 38 -14.15 1.31 17.69
C LEU A 38 -15.61 1.71 17.45
N LEU A 39 -16.53 1.33 18.35
CA LEU A 39 -17.95 1.65 18.21
C LEU A 39 -18.20 3.16 18.36
N THR A 40 -17.50 3.81 19.27
CA THR A 40 -17.61 5.26 19.48
C THR A 40 -17.14 6.02 18.23
N ASP A 41 -16.00 5.65 17.66
CA ASP A 41 -15.45 6.26 16.45
C ASP A 41 -16.35 6.02 15.24
N ASP A 42 -16.86 4.79 15.10
CA ASP A 42 -17.70 4.42 13.97
C ASP A 42 -19.07 5.12 14.01
N ILE A 43 -19.77 5.10 15.16
CA ILE A 43 -21.08 5.73 15.32
C ILE A 43 -20.97 7.25 15.35
N GLY A 44 -19.85 7.79 15.85
CA GLY A 44 -19.56 9.22 15.78
C GLY A 44 -19.39 9.76 14.36
N SER A 45 -19.00 8.90 13.44
CA SER A 45 -18.76 9.26 12.02
C SER A 45 -19.85 8.77 11.06
N ASN A 46 -20.70 7.83 11.48
CA ASN A 46 -21.68 7.17 10.65
C ASN A 46 -23.02 7.00 11.40
N LEU A 47 -24.08 6.64 10.65
CA LEU A 47 -25.32 6.20 11.25
C LEU A 47 -25.10 4.86 11.98
N GLN A 48 -25.92 4.63 13.03
CA GLN A 48 -25.94 3.34 13.73
C GLN A 48 -26.14 2.19 12.75
N PRO A 49 -25.37 1.08 12.86
CA PRO A 49 -25.55 -0.06 11.98
C PRO A 49 -26.81 -0.84 12.33
N ASP A 50 -27.44 -1.45 11.32
CA ASP A 50 -28.58 -2.37 11.52
C ASP A 50 -28.11 -3.70 12.11
N ALA A 51 -26.86 -4.11 11.82
CA ALA A 51 -26.25 -5.28 12.42
C ALA A 51 -24.76 -5.05 12.75
N LEU A 52 -24.36 -5.59 13.91
CA LEU A 52 -22.97 -5.70 14.36
C LEU A 52 -22.57 -7.17 14.28
N VAL A 53 -21.66 -7.48 13.37
CA VAL A 53 -21.24 -8.85 13.06
C VAL A 53 -19.81 -9.06 13.51
N PHE A 54 -19.61 -9.90 14.50
CA PHE A 54 -18.27 -10.31 14.96
C PHE A 54 -17.80 -11.53 14.18
N VAL A 55 -16.70 -11.41 13.44
CA VAL A 55 -16.07 -12.52 12.73
C VAL A 55 -14.88 -13.00 13.57
N VAL A 56 -14.99 -14.20 14.11
CA VAL A 56 -14.00 -14.77 15.05
C VAL A 56 -13.71 -16.24 14.68
N ARG A 57 -12.73 -16.86 15.31
CA ARG A 57 -12.48 -18.28 15.10
C ARG A 57 -13.64 -19.13 15.62
N ASP A 58 -14.04 -20.13 14.86
CA ASP A 58 -15.21 -20.99 15.17
C ASP A 58 -15.07 -21.68 16.53
N ASN A 59 -13.86 -22.14 16.86
CA ASN A 59 -13.60 -22.84 18.12
C ASN A 59 -13.75 -21.96 19.39
N VAL A 60 -13.96 -20.66 19.24
CA VAL A 60 -14.20 -19.71 20.37
C VAL A 60 -15.48 -18.91 20.18
N ALA A 61 -16.17 -19.05 19.05
CA ALA A 61 -17.32 -18.23 18.67
C ALA A 61 -18.47 -18.30 19.68
N ALA A 62 -18.86 -19.49 20.09
CA ALA A 62 -19.93 -19.68 21.08
C ALA A 62 -19.61 -19.04 22.43
N ALA A 63 -18.36 -19.16 22.90
CA ALA A 63 -17.92 -18.55 24.16
C ALA A 63 -17.90 -17.01 24.09
N ILE A 64 -17.50 -16.46 22.94
CA ILE A 64 -17.54 -15.02 22.69
C ILE A 64 -18.99 -14.53 22.65
N ALA A 65 -19.88 -15.25 21.94
CA ALA A 65 -21.31 -14.91 21.87
C ALA A 65 -21.94 -14.87 23.27
N THR A 66 -21.68 -15.88 24.12
CA THR A 66 -22.16 -15.91 25.50
C THR A 66 -21.67 -14.67 26.27
N LYS A 67 -20.38 -14.37 26.22
CA LYS A 67 -19.82 -13.19 26.92
C LYS A 67 -20.38 -11.87 26.42
N LEU A 68 -20.61 -11.71 25.13
CA LEU A 68 -21.22 -10.51 24.58
C LEU A 68 -22.69 -10.38 24.99
N GLY A 69 -23.40 -11.51 25.12
CA GLY A 69 -24.79 -11.53 25.60
C GLY A 69 -24.93 -11.21 27.09
N GLU A 70 -23.88 -11.39 27.90
CA GLU A 70 -23.81 -11.02 29.31
C GLU A 70 -23.60 -9.51 29.54
N LEU A 71 -23.14 -8.78 28.47
CA LEU A 71 -22.87 -7.35 28.58
C LEU A 71 -24.17 -6.57 28.69
N GLY A 72 -24.31 -5.80 29.78
CA GLY A 72 -25.42 -4.85 29.96
C GLY A 72 -25.26 -3.58 29.10
N PRO A 73 -26.27 -2.72 29.01
CA PRO A 73 -26.23 -1.48 28.27
C PRO A 73 -25.07 -0.55 28.66
N GLU A 74 -24.67 -0.59 29.94
CA GLU A 74 -23.55 0.24 30.43
C GLU A 74 -22.19 -0.26 29.96
N GLU A 75 -22.02 -1.60 29.81
CA GLU A 75 -20.78 -2.18 29.32
C GLU A 75 -20.60 -2.00 27.81
N TRP A 76 -21.67 -1.99 27.04
CA TRP A 76 -21.62 -1.60 25.64
C TRP A 76 -21.24 -0.12 25.46
N ARG A 77 -21.52 0.74 26.45
CA ARG A 77 -21.27 2.19 26.46
C ARG A 77 -21.80 2.96 25.25
N VAL A 78 -22.40 2.27 24.32
CA VAL A 78 -23.01 2.80 23.10
C VAL A 78 -24.40 2.20 23.01
N PRO A 79 -25.47 2.99 22.88
CA PRO A 79 -26.81 2.46 22.74
C PRO A 79 -26.92 1.69 21.43
N LEU A 80 -27.06 0.37 21.50
CA LEU A 80 -27.22 -0.48 20.32
C LEU A 80 -28.67 -0.46 19.79
N GLY A 81 -29.64 -0.07 20.63
CA GLY A 81 -31.04 0.06 20.23
C GLY A 81 -31.58 -1.24 19.62
N THR A 82 -32.01 -1.16 18.34
CA THR A 82 -32.52 -2.30 17.56
C THR A 82 -31.46 -2.97 16.71
N THR A 83 -30.17 -2.65 16.87
CA THR A 83 -29.07 -3.28 16.14
C THR A 83 -28.99 -4.77 16.46
N ALA A 84 -29.00 -5.60 15.44
CA ALA A 84 -28.72 -7.01 15.60
C ALA A 84 -27.25 -7.23 15.99
N VAL A 85 -26.99 -8.10 16.96
CA VAL A 85 -25.62 -8.51 17.32
C VAL A 85 -25.47 -9.99 17.07
N VAL A 86 -24.50 -10.37 16.27
CA VAL A 86 -24.26 -11.76 15.88
C VAL A 86 -22.76 -12.06 15.87
N VAL A 87 -22.38 -13.24 16.35
CA VAL A 87 -21.02 -13.78 16.26
C VAL A 87 -20.99 -14.87 15.22
N VAL A 88 -20.05 -14.75 14.28
CA VAL A 88 -19.85 -15.67 13.16
C VAL A 88 -18.49 -16.33 13.30
N GLY A 89 -18.47 -17.65 13.36
CA GLY A 89 -17.25 -18.42 13.38
C GLY A 89 -16.66 -18.59 11.98
N PHE A 90 -15.34 -18.46 11.82
CA PHE A 90 -14.65 -18.99 10.65
C PHE A 90 -13.88 -20.26 11.02
N THR A 91 -13.93 -21.24 10.14
CA THR A 91 -13.28 -22.54 10.35
C THR A 91 -11.78 -22.49 10.09
N GLN A 92 -11.07 -23.57 10.41
CA GLN A 92 -9.66 -23.75 10.05
C GLN A 92 -9.36 -23.65 8.53
N MET A 93 -10.40 -23.71 7.69
CA MET A 93 -10.31 -23.54 6.24
C MET A 93 -10.73 -22.12 5.78
N GLY A 94 -10.98 -21.19 6.72
CA GLY A 94 -11.47 -19.85 6.40
C GLY A 94 -12.88 -19.81 5.83
N ALA A 95 -13.64 -20.90 5.92
CA ALA A 95 -15.03 -21.01 5.54
C ALA A 95 -15.95 -20.62 6.70
N LEU A 96 -17.23 -20.44 6.43
CA LEU A 96 -18.24 -20.21 7.45
C LEU A 96 -18.28 -21.40 8.44
N GLY A 97 -18.31 -21.09 9.72
CA GLY A 97 -18.57 -22.02 10.82
C GLY A 97 -19.93 -21.74 11.47
N GLY A 98 -19.98 -21.74 12.80
CA GLY A 98 -21.21 -21.46 13.54
C GLY A 98 -21.62 -20.00 13.43
N VAL A 99 -22.94 -19.77 13.40
CA VAL A 99 -23.57 -18.45 13.53
C VAL A 99 -24.31 -18.40 14.85
N HIS A 100 -23.94 -17.47 15.72
CA HIS A 100 -24.43 -17.35 17.08
C HIS A 100 -25.12 -16.00 17.28
N PRO A 101 -26.47 -15.90 17.23
CA PRO A 101 -27.19 -14.69 17.58
C PRO A 101 -26.94 -14.32 19.03
N VAL A 102 -26.71 -13.01 19.30
CA VAL A 102 -26.51 -12.47 20.65
C VAL A 102 -27.70 -11.64 21.08
N SER A 103 -28.13 -10.71 20.25
CA SER A 103 -29.27 -9.83 20.54
C SER A 103 -29.86 -9.20 19.26
N GLY A 104 -31.06 -8.64 19.36
CA GLY A 104 -31.71 -7.93 18.27
C GLY A 104 -32.42 -8.85 17.26
N PRO A 105 -32.78 -8.34 16.07
CA PRO A 105 -33.48 -9.09 15.04
C PRO A 105 -32.58 -10.14 14.40
N ASP A 106 -33.20 -11.16 13.82
CA ASP A 106 -32.51 -12.25 13.15
C ASP A 106 -31.72 -11.76 11.93
N VAL A 107 -30.49 -12.24 11.81
CA VAL A 107 -29.58 -12.02 10.67
C VAL A 107 -29.23 -13.36 10.07
N THR A 108 -29.46 -13.52 8.77
CA THR A 108 -29.09 -14.74 8.05
C THR A 108 -27.74 -14.57 7.39
N ILE A 109 -26.78 -15.44 7.73
CA ILE A 109 -25.46 -15.49 7.14
C ILE A 109 -25.21 -16.92 6.65
N ASP A 110 -25.25 -17.11 5.35
CA ASP A 110 -24.90 -18.36 4.67
C ASP A 110 -23.46 -18.26 4.11
N ASP A 111 -22.98 -19.35 3.49
CA ASP A 111 -21.64 -19.40 2.88
C ASP A 111 -21.42 -18.28 1.84
N GLY A 112 -22.44 -17.98 1.04
CA GLY A 112 -22.36 -16.93 0.03
C GLY A 112 -22.28 -15.54 0.63
N ALA A 113 -23.07 -15.27 1.67
CA ALA A 113 -23.02 -14.02 2.42
C ALA A 113 -21.66 -13.88 3.12
N PHE A 114 -21.14 -14.93 3.74
CA PHE A 114 -19.84 -14.91 4.40
C PHE A 114 -18.69 -14.68 3.42
N ALA A 115 -18.71 -15.33 2.24
CA ALA A 115 -17.74 -15.08 1.18
C ALA A 115 -17.78 -13.59 0.73
N SER A 116 -18.99 -13.06 0.52
CA SER A 116 -19.19 -11.65 0.16
C SER A 116 -18.66 -10.69 1.23
N LEU A 117 -18.85 -11.00 2.52
CA LEU A 117 -18.27 -10.22 3.62
C LEU A 117 -16.74 -10.18 3.53
N ARG A 118 -16.09 -11.33 3.33
CA ARG A 118 -14.62 -11.40 3.20
C ARG A 118 -14.11 -10.58 2.01
N ASP A 119 -14.74 -10.74 0.85
CA ASP A 119 -14.34 -10.04 -0.36
C ASP A 119 -14.49 -8.53 -0.21
N HIS A 120 -15.62 -8.09 0.37
CA HIS A 120 -15.84 -6.68 0.67
C HIS A 120 -14.83 -6.14 1.68
N GLY A 121 -14.52 -6.89 2.74
CA GLY A 121 -13.50 -6.51 3.72
C GLY A 121 -12.11 -6.34 3.12
N LEU A 122 -11.72 -7.19 2.15
CA LEU A 122 -10.47 -7.03 1.41
C LEU A 122 -10.47 -5.75 0.54
N CYS A 123 -11.59 -5.46 -0.13
CA CYS A 123 -11.75 -4.23 -0.91
C CYS A 123 -11.73 -2.98 -0.01
N GLU A 124 -12.37 -3.01 1.16
CA GLU A 124 -12.34 -1.92 2.14
C GLU A 124 -10.95 -1.70 2.72
N LEU A 125 -10.23 -2.77 3.04
CA LEU A 125 -8.84 -2.71 3.47
C LEU A 125 -7.97 -2.06 2.40
N PHE A 126 -8.13 -2.49 1.14
CA PHE A 126 -7.39 -1.94 0.01
C PHE A 126 -7.65 -0.45 -0.17
N HIS A 127 -8.91 -0.04 -0.08
CA HIS A 127 -9.31 1.37 -0.20
C HIS A 127 -8.77 2.23 0.94
N ARG A 128 -8.97 1.80 2.18
CA ARG A 128 -8.56 2.53 3.38
C ARG A 128 -7.05 2.74 3.48
N ARG A 129 -6.27 1.81 2.94
CA ARG A 129 -4.81 1.81 3.01
C ARG A 129 -4.12 2.30 1.75
N ASP A 130 -4.86 2.94 0.83
CA ASP A 130 -4.32 3.45 -0.41
C ASP A 130 -3.46 2.41 -1.15
N GLY A 131 -4.02 1.23 -1.35
CA GLY A 131 -3.32 0.12 -2.03
C GLY A 131 -2.98 0.41 -3.49
N LEU A 132 -3.66 1.38 -4.13
CA LEU A 132 -3.34 1.89 -5.46
C LEU A 132 -2.48 3.15 -5.34
N VAL A 133 -1.17 2.98 -5.50
CA VAL A 133 -0.21 4.08 -5.44
C VAL A 133 -0.13 4.78 -6.79
N ARG A 134 -0.13 6.12 -6.77
CA ARG A 134 0.06 6.97 -7.95
C ARG A 134 1.35 7.75 -7.79
N PRO A 135 2.11 7.95 -8.86
CA PRO A 135 3.29 8.81 -8.82
C PRO A 135 2.89 10.29 -8.71
N SER A 136 3.85 11.14 -8.40
CA SER A 136 3.68 12.58 -8.55
C SER A 136 3.52 12.97 -10.03
N GLU A 137 3.13 14.21 -10.31
CA GLU A 137 2.98 14.70 -11.69
C GLU A 137 4.29 14.64 -12.49
N THR A 138 5.43 14.68 -11.79
CA THR A 138 6.77 14.69 -12.40
C THR A 138 7.46 13.33 -12.41
N THR A 139 6.81 12.27 -11.92
CA THR A 139 7.38 10.92 -11.84
C THR A 139 6.47 9.88 -12.49
N HIS A 140 7.02 8.73 -12.84
CA HIS A 140 6.26 7.55 -13.25
C HIS A 140 6.98 6.27 -12.81
N PHE A 141 6.25 5.17 -12.76
CA PHE A 141 6.77 3.90 -12.26
C PHE A 141 7.34 3.03 -13.37
N VAL A 142 8.44 2.34 -13.06
CA VAL A 142 9.04 1.29 -13.89
C VAL A 142 8.99 -0.02 -13.14
N HIS A 143 8.21 -0.96 -13.68
CA HIS A 143 8.04 -2.29 -13.11
C HIS A 143 9.30 -3.16 -13.30
N PRO A 144 9.49 -4.22 -12.49
CA PRO A 144 10.59 -5.18 -12.70
C PRO A 144 10.56 -5.86 -14.06
N SER A 145 9.46 -5.82 -14.78
CA SER A 145 9.31 -6.26 -16.16
C SER A 145 9.88 -5.27 -17.21
N GLY A 146 10.37 -4.10 -16.78
CA GLY A 146 10.80 -3.01 -17.66
C GLY A 146 9.66 -2.21 -18.28
N LYS A 147 8.44 -2.37 -17.79
CA LYS A 147 7.28 -1.62 -18.27
C LYS A 147 7.02 -0.39 -17.40
N HIS A 148 6.62 0.69 -18.01
CA HIS A 148 6.33 1.98 -17.39
C HIS A 148 4.82 2.14 -17.20
N SER A 149 4.38 2.67 -16.06
CA SER A 149 2.96 2.89 -15.73
C SER A 149 2.72 4.14 -14.91
N LYS A 150 1.44 4.58 -14.88
CA LYS A 150 0.95 5.71 -14.07
C LYS A 150 0.40 5.30 -12.71
N ALA A 151 0.35 4.02 -12.41
CA ALA A 151 -0.12 3.53 -11.12
C ALA A 151 0.48 2.16 -10.82
N PHE A 152 0.48 1.82 -9.55
CA PHE A 152 1.05 0.57 -9.05
C PHE A 152 0.22 0.07 -7.86
N ILE A 153 -0.07 -1.24 -7.82
CA ILE A 153 -0.72 -1.86 -6.67
C ILE A 153 0.36 -2.24 -5.65
N ARG A 154 0.27 -1.67 -4.45
CA ARG A 154 1.20 -1.95 -3.36
C ARG A 154 0.51 -2.65 -2.20
N ALA A 155 0.57 -3.96 -2.20
CA ALA A 155 -0.02 -4.78 -1.13
C ALA A 155 0.63 -4.52 0.25
N ALA A 156 1.91 -4.11 0.29
CA ALA A 156 2.59 -3.76 1.54
C ALA A 156 1.89 -2.64 2.33
N ASN A 157 1.22 -1.70 1.65
CA ASN A 157 0.47 -0.64 2.31
C ASN A 157 -0.69 -1.18 3.17
N LEU A 158 -1.23 -2.36 2.83
CA LEU A 158 -2.36 -2.98 3.49
C LEU A 158 -1.97 -3.75 4.76
N LEU A 159 -0.69 -4.06 4.92
CA LEU A 159 -0.18 -4.98 5.94
C LEU A 159 0.49 -4.24 7.11
N VAL A 160 -0.10 -3.12 7.51
CA VAL A 160 0.46 -2.24 8.55
C VAL A 160 0.07 -2.67 9.95
N LEU A 161 -1.18 -3.11 10.14
CA LEU A 161 -1.70 -3.50 11.46
C LEU A 161 -1.90 -5.01 11.55
N GLY A 162 -1.57 -5.58 12.70
CA GLY A 162 -1.71 -7.02 12.95
C GLY A 162 -3.10 -7.58 12.65
N PRO A 163 -4.21 -6.96 13.08
CA PRO A 163 -5.56 -7.42 12.74
C PRO A 163 -5.84 -7.44 11.24
N GLU A 164 -5.32 -6.49 10.48
CA GLU A 164 -5.44 -6.44 9.02
C GLU A 164 -4.69 -7.59 8.35
N VAL A 165 -3.46 -7.84 8.80
CA VAL A 165 -2.66 -8.99 8.34
C VAL A 165 -3.37 -10.31 8.63
N MET A 166 -3.91 -10.45 9.84
CA MET A 166 -4.67 -11.65 10.25
C MET A 166 -5.97 -11.81 9.44
N PHE A 167 -6.64 -10.72 9.07
CA PHE A 167 -7.82 -10.77 8.23
C PHE A 167 -7.48 -11.28 6.81
N VAL A 168 -6.43 -10.75 6.20
CA VAL A 168 -5.93 -11.27 4.91
C VAL A 168 -5.51 -12.74 5.04
N ALA A 169 -4.83 -13.10 6.13
CA ALA A 169 -4.39 -14.46 6.40
C ALA A 169 -5.57 -15.44 6.54
N MET A 170 -6.69 -15.03 7.17
CA MET A 170 -7.92 -15.83 7.24
C MET A 170 -8.42 -16.23 5.85
N THR A 171 -8.33 -15.34 4.86
CA THR A 171 -8.86 -15.60 3.51
C THR A 171 -8.05 -16.66 2.74
N ILE A 172 -6.80 -16.93 3.13
CA ILE A 172 -5.96 -17.94 2.50
C ILE A 172 -5.92 -19.28 3.26
N LEU A 173 -6.60 -19.40 4.39
CA LEU A 173 -6.56 -20.64 5.21
C LEU A 173 -6.98 -21.88 4.43
N GLY A 174 -7.95 -21.76 3.51
CA GLY A 174 -8.40 -22.86 2.66
C GLY A 174 -7.35 -23.42 1.70
N HIS A 175 -6.27 -22.67 1.48
CA HIS A 175 -5.15 -23.07 0.64
C HIS A 175 -3.97 -23.66 1.43
N LEU A 176 -4.05 -23.68 2.76
CA LEU A 176 -3.04 -24.30 3.62
C LEU A 176 -3.29 -25.82 3.73
N ALA A 177 -2.98 -26.54 2.68
CA ALA A 177 -3.08 -28.00 2.68
C ALA A 177 -2.11 -28.62 3.70
N PRO A 178 -2.47 -29.79 4.30
CA PRO A 178 -1.64 -30.43 5.32
C PRO A 178 -0.26 -30.89 4.84
N ASP A 179 -0.11 -31.08 3.52
CA ASP A 179 1.11 -31.55 2.88
C ASP A 179 2.06 -30.40 2.46
N LEU A 180 1.74 -29.15 2.78
CA LEU A 180 2.60 -28.02 2.41
C LEU A 180 3.91 -28.04 3.19
N GLU A 181 5.01 -27.87 2.49
CA GLU A 181 6.35 -27.66 3.06
C GLU A 181 6.82 -26.22 2.95
N TYR A 182 6.32 -25.49 1.94
CA TYR A 182 6.76 -24.13 1.65
C TYR A 182 5.58 -23.21 1.36
N ILE A 183 5.71 -21.97 1.82
CA ILE A 183 4.95 -20.81 1.35
C ILE A 183 5.97 -19.87 0.72
N CYS A 184 5.91 -19.70 -0.60
CA CYS A 184 6.80 -18.80 -1.31
C CYS A 184 6.07 -17.50 -1.66
N VAL A 185 6.62 -16.36 -1.27
CA VAL A 185 6.04 -15.04 -1.51
C VAL A 185 6.84 -14.29 -2.56
N ASP A 186 6.19 -13.47 -3.39
CA ASP A 186 6.88 -12.69 -4.43
C ASP A 186 7.73 -11.55 -3.86
N THR A 187 7.34 -10.98 -2.73
CA THR A 187 8.07 -9.93 -2.01
C THR A 187 8.11 -10.22 -0.52
N SER A 188 9.18 -9.83 0.15
CA SER A 188 9.35 -10.06 1.59
C SER A 188 8.29 -9.35 2.44
N SER A 189 7.72 -8.25 1.95
CA SER A 189 6.68 -7.48 2.64
C SER A 189 5.42 -8.28 2.94
N ILE A 190 5.06 -9.27 2.10
CA ILE A 190 3.89 -10.12 2.32
C ILE A 190 4.19 -11.43 3.08
N SER A 191 5.43 -11.65 3.54
CA SER A 191 5.76 -12.82 4.38
C SER A 191 4.94 -12.85 5.67
N SER A 192 4.55 -11.67 6.17
CA SER A 192 3.67 -11.53 7.34
C SER A 192 2.32 -12.24 7.16
N VAL A 193 1.77 -12.25 5.94
CA VAL A 193 0.51 -12.96 5.63
C VAL A 193 0.71 -14.47 5.74
N GLY A 194 1.81 -15.01 5.21
CA GLY A 194 2.16 -16.42 5.33
C GLY A 194 2.33 -16.86 6.79
N HIS A 195 3.08 -16.10 7.57
CA HIS A 195 3.26 -16.39 9.01
C HIS A 195 1.95 -16.27 9.80
N ALA A 196 1.14 -15.26 9.53
CA ALA A 196 -0.17 -15.09 10.18
C ALA A 196 -1.13 -16.24 9.84
N ALA A 197 -1.12 -16.73 8.60
CA ALA A 197 -1.96 -17.86 8.20
C ALA A 197 -1.52 -19.17 8.90
N ILE A 198 -0.21 -19.41 9.03
CA ILE A 198 0.34 -20.52 9.83
C ILE A 198 -0.11 -20.40 11.29
N GLN A 199 0.04 -19.20 11.88
CA GLN A 199 -0.38 -18.95 13.26
C GLN A 199 -1.88 -19.20 13.45
N LEU A 200 -2.74 -18.71 12.55
CA LEU A 200 -4.18 -18.95 12.59
C LEU A 200 -4.48 -20.46 12.51
N ARG A 201 -3.80 -21.18 11.61
CA ARG A 201 -3.98 -22.63 11.47
C ARG A 201 -3.62 -23.36 12.76
N GLN A 202 -2.51 -23.00 13.40
CA GLN A 202 -2.06 -23.58 14.68
C GLN A 202 -2.99 -23.25 15.86
N LEU A 203 -3.74 -22.14 15.81
CA LEU A 203 -4.77 -21.82 16.80
C LEU A 203 -6.00 -22.74 16.71
N PHE A 204 -6.23 -23.41 15.57
CA PHE A 204 -7.23 -24.46 15.42
C PHE A 204 -6.64 -25.84 15.68
N ASP A 205 -5.44 -26.09 15.19
CA ASP A 205 -4.74 -27.38 15.29
C ASP A 205 -3.29 -27.15 15.71
N PRO A 206 -2.99 -27.25 17.02
CA PRO A 206 -1.64 -27.09 17.54
C PRO A 206 -0.62 -28.09 17.00
N SER A 207 -1.07 -29.21 16.41
CA SER A 207 -0.21 -30.22 15.77
C SER A 207 0.16 -29.88 14.32
N TYR A 208 -0.40 -28.82 13.76
CA TYR A 208 -0.12 -28.39 12.39
C TYR A 208 1.36 -28.05 12.21
N VAL A 209 2.02 -28.82 11.32
CA VAL A 209 3.43 -28.58 10.99
C VAL A 209 3.54 -27.35 10.09
N ALA A 210 4.22 -26.33 10.59
CA ALA A 210 4.38 -25.07 9.88
C ALA A 210 5.26 -25.24 8.64
N PRO A 211 4.78 -24.86 7.42
CA PRO A 211 5.63 -24.74 6.25
C PRO A 211 6.64 -23.60 6.40
N MET A 212 7.78 -23.68 5.71
CA MET A 212 8.76 -22.61 5.66
C MET A 212 8.28 -21.47 4.77
N VAL A 213 8.43 -20.22 5.24
CA VAL A 213 8.05 -19.03 4.46
C VAL A 213 9.31 -18.41 3.85
N ASN A 214 9.37 -18.36 2.50
CA ASN A 214 10.49 -17.85 1.72
C ASN A 214 10.03 -16.80 0.72
N SER A 215 10.88 -15.82 0.42
CA SER A 215 10.64 -14.87 -0.67
C SER A 215 11.48 -15.25 -1.90
N PHE A 216 10.85 -15.25 -3.08
CA PHE A 216 11.54 -15.49 -4.35
C PHE A 216 11.88 -14.21 -5.11
N SER A 217 11.67 -13.03 -4.51
CA SER A 217 12.05 -11.73 -5.08
C SER A 217 11.43 -11.41 -6.45
N SER A 218 10.19 -11.79 -6.67
CA SER A 218 9.39 -11.44 -7.86
C SER A 218 10.05 -11.89 -9.18
N TRP A 219 9.92 -11.11 -10.27
CA TRP A 219 10.50 -11.39 -11.58
C TRP A 219 12.03 -11.58 -11.57
N PRO A 220 12.82 -10.78 -10.85
CA PRO A 220 14.27 -11.03 -10.73
C PRO A 220 14.58 -12.44 -10.22
N GLY A 221 13.86 -12.92 -9.23
CA GLY A 221 14.08 -14.29 -8.72
C GLY A 221 13.69 -15.37 -9.73
N ILE A 222 12.53 -15.22 -10.40
CA ILE A 222 12.09 -16.17 -11.44
C ILE A 222 13.12 -16.25 -12.56
N ASN A 223 13.59 -15.11 -13.05
CA ASN A 223 14.57 -15.00 -14.13
C ASN A 223 15.97 -15.42 -13.68
N GLY A 224 16.33 -15.18 -12.42
CA GLY A 224 17.58 -15.62 -11.78
C GLY A 224 17.63 -17.10 -11.43
N GLY A 225 16.57 -17.86 -11.75
CA GLY A 225 16.57 -19.31 -11.58
C GLY A 225 16.20 -19.76 -10.17
N TYR A 226 15.42 -18.97 -9.40
CA TYR A 226 14.92 -19.41 -8.09
C TYR A 226 14.37 -20.83 -8.16
N ASP A 227 14.87 -21.68 -7.27
CA ASP A 227 14.46 -23.08 -7.20
C ASP A 227 13.27 -23.24 -6.23
N PHE A 228 12.14 -23.64 -6.78
CA PHE A 228 10.98 -24.05 -5.98
C PHE A 228 11.17 -25.53 -5.61
N THR A 229 11.95 -25.77 -4.58
CA THR A 229 12.17 -27.09 -4.00
C THR A 229 10.85 -27.76 -3.75
N GLN A 230 10.39 -28.82 -4.09
CA GLN A 230 9.05 -29.40 -3.86
C GLN A 230 7.89 -28.56 -4.44
N PRO A 231 7.83 -28.27 -5.75
CA PRO A 231 6.81 -27.38 -6.32
C PRO A 231 5.37 -27.86 -6.08
N LYS A 232 5.13 -29.18 -5.96
CA LYS A 232 3.81 -29.73 -5.65
C LYS A 232 3.39 -29.54 -4.19
N ARG A 233 4.33 -29.21 -3.29
CA ARG A 233 4.11 -28.98 -1.85
C ARG A 233 4.35 -27.53 -1.47
N THR A 234 4.32 -26.65 -2.45
CA THR A 234 4.56 -25.20 -2.31
C THR A 234 3.29 -24.44 -2.62
N LEU A 235 2.89 -23.56 -1.68
CA LEU A 235 1.91 -22.49 -1.90
C LEU A 235 2.65 -21.22 -2.31
N VAL A 236 2.23 -20.58 -3.39
CA VAL A 236 2.81 -19.29 -3.81
C VAL A 236 1.81 -18.18 -3.59
N LEU A 237 2.25 -17.11 -2.93
CA LEU A 237 1.49 -15.89 -2.75
C LEU A 237 2.15 -14.78 -3.57
N ILE A 238 1.37 -14.19 -4.47
CA ILE A 238 1.74 -13.02 -5.26
C ILE A 238 1.03 -11.82 -4.65
N SER A 239 1.77 -10.81 -4.30
CA SER A 239 1.27 -9.62 -3.62
C SER A 239 0.16 -8.91 -4.42
N ALA A 240 0.44 -8.65 -5.69
CA ALA A 240 -0.51 -7.98 -6.58
C ALA A 240 -0.24 -8.31 -8.06
N SER A 241 -1.26 -8.18 -8.88
CA SER A 241 -1.12 -8.31 -10.34
C SER A 241 -2.22 -7.57 -11.10
N THR A 242 -1.85 -7.03 -12.25
CA THR A 242 -2.78 -6.42 -13.22
C THR A 242 -3.08 -7.35 -14.41
N SER A 243 -2.23 -8.34 -14.65
CA SER A 243 -2.32 -9.22 -15.82
C SER A 243 -2.36 -10.71 -15.51
N GLY A 244 -1.96 -11.13 -14.30
CA GLY A 244 -1.81 -12.55 -13.94
C GLY A 244 -0.61 -13.26 -14.59
N ASN A 245 0.26 -12.53 -15.32
CA ASN A 245 1.34 -13.16 -16.08
C ASN A 245 2.32 -13.92 -15.20
N MET A 246 2.67 -13.38 -14.02
CA MET A 246 3.57 -14.05 -13.09
C MET A 246 3.00 -15.41 -12.65
N ALA A 247 1.73 -15.45 -12.28
CA ALA A 247 1.09 -16.71 -11.88
C ALA A 247 1.12 -17.75 -13.01
N ARG A 248 0.82 -17.35 -14.25
CA ARG A 248 0.90 -18.25 -15.43
C ARG A 248 2.31 -18.77 -15.67
N GLU A 249 3.32 -17.88 -15.56
CA GLU A 249 4.72 -18.27 -15.73
C GLU A 249 5.18 -19.27 -14.66
N LEU A 250 4.79 -19.05 -13.42
CA LEU A 250 5.11 -19.94 -12.30
C LEU A 250 4.51 -21.34 -12.51
N VAL A 251 3.25 -21.41 -12.92
CA VAL A 251 2.62 -22.70 -13.23
C VAL A 251 3.30 -23.39 -14.42
N LYS A 252 3.55 -22.63 -15.51
CA LYS A 252 4.09 -23.18 -16.74
C LYS A 252 5.56 -23.60 -16.62
N ARG A 253 6.43 -22.72 -16.08
CA ARG A 253 7.89 -22.93 -16.06
C ARG A 253 8.38 -23.66 -14.82
N LYS A 254 7.70 -23.50 -13.69
CA LYS A 254 8.16 -24.03 -12.40
C LYS A 254 7.35 -25.23 -11.92
N MET A 255 6.41 -25.73 -12.73
CA MET A 255 5.58 -26.92 -12.46
C MET A 255 4.78 -26.82 -11.15
N LEU A 256 4.46 -25.60 -10.72
CA LEU A 256 3.60 -25.35 -9.57
C LEU A 256 2.15 -25.73 -9.88
N LEU A 257 1.43 -26.20 -8.89
CA LEU A 257 0.01 -26.49 -9.04
C LEU A 257 -0.77 -25.18 -9.15
N LYS A 258 -1.73 -25.11 -10.08
CA LYS A 258 -2.50 -23.90 -10.37
C LYS A 258 -3.28 -23.40 -9.14
N ASP A 259 -3.88 -24.30 -8.39
CA ASP A 259 -4.67 -24.05 -7.17
C ASP A 259 -3.80 -23.64 -5.98
N ARG A 260 -2.47 -23.74 -6.12
CA ARG A 260 -1.47 -23.32 -5.14
C ARG A 260 -0.70 -22.06 -5.54
N VAL A 261 -1.16 -21.33 -6.55
CA VAL A 261 -0.62 -20.02 -6.93
C VAL A 261 -1.72 -18.97 -6.79
N LEU A 262 -1.61 -18.12 -5.77
CA LEU A 262 -2.63 -17.14 -5.39
C LEU A 262 -2.12 -15.72 -5.60
N ILE A 263 -2.96 -14.87 -6.15
CA ILE A 263 -2.76 -13.42 -6.19
C ILE A 263 -3.62 -12.81 -5.09
N LEU A 264 -3.01 -12.08 -4.16
CA LEU A 264 -3.75 -11.47 -3.05
C LEU A 264 -4.67 -10.35 -3.55
N PHE A 265 -4.14 -9.41 -4.34
CA PHE A 265 -4.89 -8.28 -4.90
C PHE A 265 -4.69 -8.18 -6.40
N GLY A 266 -5.77 -8.07 -7.14
CA GLY A 266 -5.73 -8.00 -8.60
C GLY A 266 -6.64 -6.92 -9.18
N LEU A 267 -6.21 -6.33 -10.31
CA LEU A 267 -7.04 -5.59 -11.24
C LEU A 267 -7.01 -6.31 -12.58
N ILE A 268 -7.56 -7.54 -12.61
CA ILE A 268 -7.45 -8.46 -13.74
C ILE A 268 -8.82 -8.60 -14.39
N GLN A 269 -8.92 -8.17 -15.65
CA GLN A 269 -10.10 -8.43 -16.46
C GLN A 269 -10.17 -9.94 -16.75
N SER A 270 -11.15 -10.62 -16.16
CA SER A 270 -11.52 -12.00 -16.44
C SER A 270 -10.35 -12.92 -16.84
N SER A 271 -9.84 -13.68 -15.93
CA SER A 271 -8.87 -14.72 -16.25
C SER A 271 -9.20 -16.00 -15.48
N PRO A 272 -9.82 -16.98 -16.14
CA PRO A 272 -10.12 -18.28 -15.53
C PRO A 272 -8.86 -19.06 -15.15
N ASP A 273 -7.68 -18.56 -15.55
CA ASP A 273 -6.40 -19.26 -15.44
C ASP A 273 -5.64 -18.96 -14.16
N VAL A 274 -6.05 -17.97 -13.37
CA VAL A 274 -5.36 -17.56 -12.14
C VAL A 274 -6.35 -17.39 -11.00
N THR A 275 -5.93 -17.71 -9.79
CA THR A 275 -6.72 -17.48 -8.58
C THR A 275 -6.36 -16.14 -7.98
N VAL A 276 -7.37 -15.25 -7.86
CA VAL A 276 -7.24 -13.92 -7.27
C VAL A 276 -8.15 -13.85 -6.05
N LEU A 277 -7.61 -13.53 -4.89
CA LEU A 277 -8.40 -13.44 -3.66
C LEU A 277 -9.28 -12.20 -3.62
N CYS A 278 -8.72 -11.05 -3.96
CA CYS A 278 -9.45 -9.79 -4.08
C CYS A 278 -9.27 -9.22 -5.48
N ASN A 279 -10.26 -9.39 -6.36
CA ASN A 279 -10.24 -8.78 -7.68
C ASN A 279 -10.99 -7.45 -7.66
N LEU A 280 -10.25 -6.36 -7.65
CA LEU A 280 -10.75 -4.99 -7.53
C LEU A 280 -11.54 -4.50 -8.77
N VAL A 281 -11.51 -5.24 -9.87
CA VAL A 281 -12.31 -4.90 -11.08
C VAL A 281 -13.80 -4.86 -10.79
N ALA A 282 -14.27 -5.69 -9.87
CA ALA A 282 -15.67 -5.72 -9.49
C ALA A 282 -16.08 -4.56 -8.56
N ASP A 283 -15.12 -3.84 -7.98
CA ASP A 283 -15.39 -2.71 -7.11
C ASP A 283 -15.56 -1.42 -7.93
N PRO A 284 -16.72 -0.74 -7.85
CA PRO A 284 -16.98 0.51 -8.61
C PRO A 284 -15.94 1.60 -8.40
N ARG A 285 -15.25 1.61 -7.26
CA ARG A 285 -14.18 2.59 -6.95
C ARG A 285 -12.93 2.41 -7.80
N TYR A 286 -12.76 1.24 -8.44
CA TYR A 286 -11.57 0.88 -9.21
C TYR A 286 -11.87 0.46 -10.66
N SER A 287 -13.12 0.23 -11.01
CA SER A 287 -13.51 -0.19 -12.37
C SER A 287 -13.10 0.82 -13.45
N ASP A 288 -13.20 2.12 -13.14
CA ASP A 288 -12.80 3.23 -14.02
C ASP A 288 -11.27 3.47 -14.02
N LYS A 289 -10.54 2.89 -13.09
CA LYS A 289 -9.08 3.05 -12.91
C LYS A 289 -8.25 1.96 -13.59
N LEU A 290 -8.91 0.97 -14.18
CA LEU A 290 -8.25 -0.07 -14.98
C LEU A 290 -7.26 0.49 -16.00
N PRO A 291 -7.58 1.51 -16.81
CA PRO A 291 -6.63 2.07 -17.78
C PRO A 291 -5.34 2.56 -17.12
N LEU A 292 -5.40 3.12 -15.92
CA LEU A 292 -4.22 3.67 -15.23
C LEU A 292 -3.17 2.60 -14.89
N VAL A 293 -3.58 1.36 -14.64
CA VAL A 293 -2.69 0.24 -14.28
C VAL A 293 -2.46 -0.74 -15.41
N THR A 294 -3.31 -0.75 -16.45
CA THR A 294 -3.18 -1.62 -17.61
C THR A 294 -2.47 -0.96 -18.77
N GLU A 295 -2.47 0.39 -18.83
CA GLU A 295 -1.65 1.15 -19.78
C GLU A 295 -0.18 1.08 -19.37
N GLU A 296 0.49 0.07 -19.89
CA GLU A 296 1.92 -0.17 -19.69
C GLU A 296 2.68 0.09 -20.98
N TYR A 297 3.74 0.85 -20.89
CA TYR A 297 4.58 1.25 -22.03
C TYR A 297 5.98 0.67 -21.87
N ARG A 298 6.67 0.40 -22.98
CA ARG A 298 8.12 0.18 -22.98
C ARG A 298 8.84 1.51 -23.15
N GLU A 299 10.07 1.60 -22.69
CA GLU A 299 10.85 2.84 -22.65
C GLU A 299 10.80 3.69 -23.94
N PRO A 300 11.04 3.17 -25.18
CA PRO A 300 11.06 4.02 -26.36
C PRO A 300 9.68 4.63 -26.69
N ASP A 301 8.60 3.99 -26.25
CA ASP A 301 7.22 4.41 -26.57
C ASP A 301 6.50 5.08 -25.39
N CYS A 302 7.16 5.16 -24.24
CA CYS A 302 6.55 5.72 -23.03
C CYS A 302 6.27 7.22 -23.17
N PRO A 303 4.99 7.66 -23.13
CA PRO A 303 4.66 9.08 -23.24
C PRO A 303 5.18 9.90 -22.05
N MET A 304 5.32 9.28 -20.88
CA MET A 304 5.84 9.92 -19.67
C MET A 304 7.34 10.20 -19.80
N CYS A 305 8.13 9.26 -20.33
CA CYS A 305 9.53 9.50 -20.64
C CYS A 305 9.68 10.63 -21.67
N LYS A 306 8.84 10.64 -22.70
CA LYS A 306 8.86 11.69 -23.74
C LYS A 306 8.54 13.08 -23.20
N THR A 307 7.77 13.19 -22.13
CA THR A 307 7.44 14.45 -21.46
C THR A 307 8.42 14.82 -20.33
N GLY A 308 9.51 14.06 -20.16
CA GLY A 308 10.54 14.36 -19.16
C GLY A 308 10.19 13.95 -17.72
N SER A 309 9.20 13.09 -17.54
CA SER A 309 8.87 12.52 -16.25
C SER A 309 9.99 11.60 -15.74
N THR A 310 10.36 11.72 -14.47
CA THR A 310 11.43 10.90 -13.85
C THR A 310 10.95 9.48 -13.59
N ALA A 311 11.73 8.50 -14.05
CA ALA A 311 11.45 7.10 -13.81
C ALA A 311 11.77 6.69 -12.35
N VAL A 312 10.87 5.95 -11.73
CA VAL A 312 11.04 5.38 -10.39
C VAL A 312 10.97 3.86 -10.52
N HIS A 313 12.09 3.20 -10.32
CA HIS A 313 12.21 1.75 -10.46
C HIS A 313 11.80 1.00 -9.19
N PHE A 314 11.12 -0.11 -9.37
CA PHE A 314 10.85 -1.05 -8.30
C PHE A 314 11.95 -2.10 -8.25
N VAL A 315 12.65 -2.17 -7.12
CA VAL A 315 13.65 -3.22 -6.86
C VAL A 315 13.28 -3.89 -5.54
N GLY A 316 12.62 -5.05 -5.63
CA GLY A 316 12.00 -5.68 -4.46
C GLY A 316 10.91 -4.77 -3.86
N ASP A 317 11.08 -4.37 -2.60
CA ASP A 317 10.18 -3.45 -1.87
C ASP A 317 10.65 -1.98 -1.92
N GLN A 318 11.73 -1.69 -2.64
CA GLN A 318 12.32 -0.36 -2.72
C GLN A 318 11.88 0.39 -3.97
N PHE A 319 11.75 1.71 -3.82
CA PHE A 319 11.51 2.64 -4.91
C PHE A 319 12.79 3.42 -5.16
N LEU A 320 13.42 3.18 -6.30
CA LEU A 320 14.68 3.81 -6.68
C LEU A 320 14.44 4.76 -7.85
N ALA A 321 14.63 6.05 -7.61
CA ALA A 321 14.67 7.02 -8.71
C ALA A 321 15.95 6.80 -9.53
N ASP A 322 15.87 7.06 -10.83
CA ASP A 322 17.04 7.07 -11.68
C ASP A 322 18.11 7.99 -11.12
N ALA A 323 19.36 7.51 -11.15
CA ALA A 323 20.48 8.32 -10.72
C ALA A 323 20.61 9.56 -11.61
N ILE A 324 20.71 10.73 -10.97
CA ILE A 324 20.94 11.98 -11.68
C ILE A 324 22.36 11.91 -12.26
N GLN A 325 22.46 11.91 -13.58
CA GLN A 325 23.76 12.01 -14.26
C GLN A 325 24.06 13.49 -14.55
N HIS A 326 25.19 13.96 -14.06
CA HIS A 326 25.71 15.27 -14.39
C HIS A 326 26.59 15.16 -15.63
N VAL A 327 26.12 15.67 -16.75
CA VAL A 327 26.85 15.67 -18.01
C VAL A 327 27.35 17.08 -18.31
N GLY A 328 28.64 17.21 -18.59
CA GLY A 328 29.20 18.48 -19.05
C GLY A 328 28.80 18.73 -20.51
N ILE A 329 28.08 19.79 -20.78
CA ILE A 329 27.74 20.21 -22.15
C ILE A 329 28.74 21.21 -22.66
N LYS A 330 29.22 21.01 -23.89
CA LYS A 330 29.94 22.03 -24.64
C LYS A 330 28.96 22.87 -25.45
N ILE A 331 28.73 24.09 -25.00
CA ILE A 331 27.90 25.07 -25.71
C ILE A 331 28.84 25.98 -26.50
N THR A 332 28.64 26.07 -27.82
CA THR A 332 29.40 27.00 -28.67
C THR A 332 28.76 28.37 -28.59
N GLY A 333 29.60 29.40 -28.38
CA GLY A 333 29.11 30.79 -28.18
C GLY A 333 28.37 31.38 -29.40
N ARG A 334 28.28 30.66 -30.55
CA ARG A 334 27.56 31.08 -31.73
C ARG A 334 26.05 30.80 -31.65
N ASP A 335 25.67 29.86 -30.80
CA ASP A 335 24.32 29.27 -30.80
C ASP A 335 23.45 29.80 -29.64
N ILE A 336 23.93 30.78 -28.88
CA ILE A 336 23.21 31.33 -27.73
C ILE A 336 23.22 32.86 -27.74
N GLU A 337 22.12 33.44 -27.25
CA GLU A 337 21.95 34.87 -27.08
C GLU A 337 22.96 35.48 -26.05
N ASP A 338 23.27 36.77 -26.19
CA ASP A 338 24.29 37.39 -25.35
C ASP A 338 23.93 37.42 -23.86
N ASP A 339 22.65 37.53 -23.49
CA ASP A 339 22.19 37.45 -22.12
C ASP A 339 22.42 36.03 -21.54
N SER A 340 22.17 35.00 -22.34
CA SER A 340 22.47 33.61 -21.97
C SER A 340 23.97 33.36 -21.83
N LYS A 341 24.82 34.00 -22.69
CA LYS A 341 26.29 33.96 -22.55
C LYS A 341 26.75 34.58 -21.25
N ALA A 342 26.15 35.74 -20.90
CA ALA A 342 26.49 36.43 -19.64
C ALA A 342 26.10 35.60 -18.42
N PHE A 343 24.93 34.96 -18.45
CA PHE A 343 24.46 34.02 -17.43
C PHE A 343 25.40 32.81 -17.29
N LEU A 344 25.67 32.11 -18.37
CA LEU A 344 26.56 30.96 -18.40
C LEU A 344 27.98 31.34 -17.97
N GLY A 345 28.49 32.48 -18.44
CA GLY A 345 29.80 33.00 -18.04
C GLY A 345 29.92 33.26 -16.55
N ARG A 346 28.82 33.71 -15.91
CA ARG A 346 28.77 34.00 -14.48
C ARG A 346 28.76 32.74 -13.60
N TYR A 347 28.05 31.70 -14.01
CA TYR A 347 27.77 30.55 -13.15
C TYR A 347 28.58 29.30 -13.50
N ARG A 348 29.01 29.10 -14.78
CA ARG A 348 29.77 27.91 -15.23
C ARG A 348 31.08 27.69 -14.51
N CYS A 349 31.81 28.81 -14.16
CA CYS A 349 33.16 28.71 -13.64
C CYS A 349 33.25 28.10 -12.23
N ARG A 350 32.11 28.02 -11.53
CA ARG A 350 32.04 27.49 -10.17
C ARG A 350 31.40 26.09 -10.12
N GLY A 351 31.02 25.52 -11.28
CA GLY A 351 30.27 24.27 -11.34
C GLY A 351 28.87 24.36 -10.73
N ALA A 352 28.36 25.62 -10.56
CA ALA A 352 27.03 25.83 -9.99
C ALA A 352 25.89 25.52 -10.98
N LEU A 353 26.16 25.64 -12.29
CA LEU A 353 25.19 25.31 -13.32
C LEU A 353 25.44 23.86 -13.78
N GLY A 354 24.46 23.01 -13.61
CA GLY A 354 24.48 21.63 -14.05
C GLY A 354 23.33 21.32 -14.99
N LEU A 355 23.51 20.29 -15.79
CA LEU A 355 22.49 19.69 -16.63
C LEU A 355 22.06 18.36 -16.01
N ARG A 356 20.77 18.15 -15.85
CA ARG A 356 20.21 16.87 -15.47
C ARG A 356 19.71 16.19 -16.74
N GLN A 357 20.39 15.14 -17.16
CA GLN A 357 19.95 14.25 -18.21
C GLN A 357 19.17 13.08 -17.61
N GLN A 358 17.95 12.89 -18.05
CA GLN A 358 16.99 11.94 -17.40
C GLN A 358 17.08 10.52 -17.95
N SER A 359 17.94 10.15 -18.76
CA SER A 359 18.28 8.78 -19.15
C SER A 359 19.22 8.79 -20.36
N ASN A 360 19.68 7.63 -20.77
CA ASN A 360 20.46 7.47 -21.99
C ASN A 360 19.63 7.69 -23.29
N ASN A 361 18.40 8.18 -23.18
CA ASN A 361 17.50 8.41 -24.32
C ASN A 361 17.67 9.82 -24.85
N ALA A 362 18.05 9.92 -26.12
CA ALA A 362 18.25 11.18 -26.84
C ALA A 362 16.98 12.08 -26.96
N THR A 363 15.85 11.61 -26.48
CA THR A 363 14.55 12.35 -26.51
C THR A 363 14.11 12.86 -25.14
N ALA A 364 14.88 12.60 -24.07
CA ALA A 364 14.55 13.16 -22.76
C ALA A 364 14.80 14.67 -22.75
N ILE A 365 13.87 15.42 -22.15
CA ILE A 365 14.03 16.86 -21.95
C ILE A 365 15.11 17.06 -20.88
N ASP A 366 16.26 17.58 -21.30
CA ASP A 366 17.31 17.97 -20.40
C ASP A 366 16.87 19.15 -19.53
N SER A 367 16.99 19.05 -18.23
CA SER A 367 16.71 20.14 -17.31
C SER A 367 18.00 20.74 -16.74
N TYR A 368 18.08 22.04 -16.73
CA TYR A 368 19.15 22.76 -16.06
C TYR A 368 18.82 22.89 -14.58
N PHE A 369 19.83 22.78 -13.74
CA PHE A 369 19.70 23.10 -12.33
C PHE A 369 20.89 23.95 -11.85
N VAL A 370 20.63 24.76 -10.86
CA VAL A 370 21.65 25.57 -10.22
C VAL A 370 21.95 24.99 -8.85
N ASP A 371 23.18 24.54 -8.66
CA ASP A 371 23.68 24.08 -7.37
C ASP A 371 23.99 25.30 -6.49
N VAL A 372 23.05 25.65 -5.63
CA VAL A 372 23.16 26.84 -4.75
C VAL A 372 24.30 26.70 -3.75
N THR A 373 24.74 25.49 -3.40
CA THR A 373 25.87 25.28 -2.49
C THR A 373 27.19 25.82 -3.07
N LYS A 374 27.27 25.94 -4.39
CA LYS A 374 28.44 26.43 -5.13
C LYS A 374 28.38 27.92 -5.47
N LEU A 375 27.31 28.61 -5.11
CA LEU A 375 27.09 30.01 -5.38
C LEU A 375 27.71 30.93 -4.30
N LYS A 376 28.68 30.45 -3.55
CA LYS A 376 29.36 31.26 -2.51
C LYS A 376 30.16 32.41 -3.10
N GLY A 377 29.99 33.60 -2.55
CA GLY A 377 30.80 34.78 -2.84
C GLY A 377 29.97 36.05 -3.03
N SER A 378 30.64 37.20 -2.99
CA SER A 378 30.10 38.58 -2.88
C SER A 378 28.88 38.88 -3.78
N VAL A 379 28.85 38.39 -5.04
CA VAL A 379 27.74 38.68 -5.96
C VAL A 379 26.48 37.95 -5.57
N PHE A 380 26.59 36.73 -5.02
CA PHE A 380 25.43 35.97 -4.53
C PHE A 380 24.92 36.60 -3.22
N ASP A 381 25.85 36.94 -2.31
CA ASP A 381 25.53 37.57 -1.04
C ASP A 381 24.76 38.89 -1.22
N ASP A 382 25.17 39.75 -2.16
CA ASP A 382 24.45 40.99 -2.47
C ASP A 382 23.05 40.76 -3.03
N ARG A 383 22.85 39.71 -3.86
CA ARG A 383 21.53 39.36 -4.38
C ARG A 383 20.63 38.73 -3.33
N VAL A 384 21.18 37.87 -2.48
CA VAL A 384 20.43 37.31 -1.34
C VAL A 384 20.02 38.43 -0.41
N LYS A 385 20.94 39.37 -0.11
CA LYS A 385 20.64 40.56 0.68
C LYS A 385 19.48 41.37 0.07
N ALA A 386 19.56 41.66 -1.22
CA ALA A 386 18.52 42.39 -1.91
C ALA A 386 17.16 41.64 -1.93
N ALA A 387 17.18 40.32 -2.09
CA ALA A 387 15.97 39.48 -2.04
C ALA A 387 15.40 39.41 -0.62
N CYS A 388 16.22 39.23 0.41
CA CYS A 388 15.80 39.22 1.80
C CYS A 388 15.17 40.58 2.19
N ASN A 389 15.81 41.70 1.84
CA ASN A 389 15.27 43.05 2.09
C ASN A 389 13.93 43.32 1.39
N ARG A 390 13.66 42.62 0.27
CA ARG A 390 12.41 42.78 -0.49
C ARG A 390 11.32 41.88 -0.02
N HIS A 391 11.62 40.64 0.36
CA HIS A 391 10.65 39.53 0.52
C HIS A 391 10.50 39.01 1.96
N LEU A 392 11.49 39.25 2.85
CA LEU A 392 11.35 38.86 4.24
C LEU A 392 10.45 39.87 4.97
N ALA A 393 9.32 39.38 5.46
CA ALA A 393 8.47 40.21 6.31
C ALA A 393 9.06 40.35 7.71
N ALA A 394 8.88 41.53 8.32
CA ALA A 394 9.27 41.77 9.73
C ALA A 394 8.55 40.80 10.73
N SER A 395 7.47 40.16 10.29
CA SER A 395 6.71 39.19 11.08
C SER A 395 7.16 37.72 10.87
N THR A 396 8.24 37.48 10.13
CA THR A 396 8.77 36.13 9.90
C THR A 396 9.25 35.53 11.22
N LYS A 397 8.67 34.39 11.61
CA LYS A 397 8.98 33.65 12.85
C LYS A 397 9.63 32.30 12.63
N LEU A 398 9.60 31.79 11.39
CA LEU A 398 10.11 30.46 11.04
C LEU A 398 10.79 30.54 9.67
N ILE A 399 11.98 30.00 9.57
CA ILE A 399 12.71 29.79 8.32
C ILE A 399 12.87 28.25 8.17
N VAL A 400 12.32 27.70 7.09
CA VAL A 400 12.43 26.28 6.79
C VAL A 400 13.42 26.09 5.66
N ASN A 401 14.39 25.24 5.84
CA ASN A 401 15.38 24.87 4.83
C ASN A 401 15.15 23.45 4.29
N ALA A 402 15.68 23.16 3.11
CA ALA A 402 15.78 21.79 2.63
C ALA A 402 16.86 21.03 3.45
N ASP A 403 16.75 19.70 3.49
CA ASP A 403 17.66 18.84 4.25
C ASP A 403 19.01 18.66 3.51
N ASP A 404 19.71 19.75 3.29
CA ASP A 404 21.06 19.78 2.70
C ASP A 404 21.93 20.86 3.39
N PRO A 405 23.26 20.65 3.44
CA PRO A 405 24.18 21.58 4.14
C PRO A 405 24.20 23.02 3.60
N GLY A 406 23.92 23.17 2.28
CA GLY A 406 23.95 24.49 1.63
C GLY A 406 22.72 25.31 1.99
N SER A 407 21.54 24.72 1.99
CA SER A 407 20.31 25.42 2.38
C SER A 407 20.26 25.67 3.87
N ALA A 408 20.79 24.77 4.70
CA ALA A 408 20.92 24.98 6.13
C ALA A 408 21.81 26.20 6.44
N GLN A 409 22.97 26.32 5.78
CA GLN A 409 23.85 27.48 5.95
C GLN A 409 23.19 28.79 5.48
N LEU A 410 22.48 28.74 4.33
CA LEU A 410 21.75 29.91 3.83
C LEU A 410 20.62 30.33 4.80
N ALA A 411 19.90 29.37 5.37
CA ALA A 411 18.85 29.64 6.36
C ALA A 411 19.41 30.30 7.61
N LEU A 412 20.58 29.86 8.10
CA LEU A 412 21.28 30.47 9.21
C LEU A 412 21.75 31.92 8.90
N GLU A 413 22.33 32.15 7.72
CA GLU A 413 22.75 33.48 7.28
C GLU A 413 21.55 34.43 7.15
N ILE A 414 20.40 33.95 6.67
CA ILE A 414 19.16 34.73 6.64
C ILE A 414 18.67 35.03 8.05
N ALA A 415 18.67 34.07 8.95
CA ALA A 415 18.22 34.24 10.33
C ALA A 415 19.11 35.26 11.07
N ASP A 416 20.43 35.17 10.90
CA ASP A 416 21.41 36.03 11.59
C ASP A 416 21.41 37.46 11.10
N ASN A 417 21.14 37.69 9.82
CA ASN A 417 21.28 39.02 9.22
C ASN A 417 19.96 39.75 8.96
N TYR A 418 18.83 39.04 8.85
CA TYR A 418 17.58 39.61 8.35
C TYR A 418 16.35 39.22 9.14
N ALA A 419 16.42 38.23 10.02
CA ALA A 419 15.28 37.81 10.82
C ALA A 419 15.13 38.68 12.09
N PRO A 420 13.90 38.91 12.57
CA PRO A 420 13.67 39.51 13.88
C PRO A 420 14.31 38.68 15.00
N GLU A 421 14.63 39.34 16.13
CA GLU A 421 15.33 38.73 17.28
C GLU A 421 14.63 37.48 17.85
N ASP A 422 13.36 37.29 17.56
CA ASP A 422 12.50 36.17 18.07
C ASP A 422 12.42 34.97 17.13
N VAL A 423 13.18 34.88 16.05
CA VAL A 423 13.13 33.73 15.13
C VAL A 423 13.87 32.55 15.75
N SER A 424 13.17 31.43 15.89
CA SER A 424 13.77 30.15 16.31
C SER A 424 14.78 29.68 15.27
N LYS A 425 16.00 29.42 15.70
CA LYS A 425 17.11 28.89 14.89
C LYS A 425 17.04 27.36 14.83
#